data_086e9328992263ea57155b35adc7bd84
#
_entry.id   086e9328992263ea57155b35adc7bd84
#
_cell.length_a   1.000
_cell.length_b   1.000
_cell.length_c   1.000
_cell.angle_alpha   90.00
_cell.angle_beta   90.00
_cell.angle_gamma   90.00
#
_symmetry.space_group_name_H-M   'P 1'
#
loop_
_entity.id
_entity.type
_entity.pdbx_description
1 polymer ?
#
loop_
_entity_poly.entity_id
_entity_poly.type
_entity_poly.pdbx_seq_one_letter_code
_entity_poly.pdbx_strand_id
1 'polypeptide(L)'
;MAFVDRAEFGTHLDVVNMITSPRRYFFNDKFLRECFEKLHGTIVSCHLKDILLKQEYTFQLQECACGEGTLDINLYAQLTTAENPHMPMIIEHLTTDEEYVASVKYVRDRLSNQ
;
A
#
# COMPACT_ATOMS: atom_id res chain seq x y z
N MET A 1 8.57 -1.26 12.28
CA MET A 1 8.11 0.11 12.02
C MET A 1 8.25 0.95 13.27
N ALA A 2 8.86 2.11 13.15
CA ALA A 2 8.97 3.02 14.29
C ALA A 2 7.60 3.64 14.57
N PHE A 3 7.27 3.75 15.85
CA PHE A 3 6.01 4.29 16.30
C PHE A 3 6.27 5.38 17.34
N VAL A 4 5.74 6.57 17.11
CA VAL A 4 5.92 7.71 18.00
C VAL A 4 4.55 8.15 18.52
N ASP A 5 4.38 8.08 19.84
CA ASP A 5 3.13 8.40 20.52
C ASP A 5 3.07 9.90 20.87
N ARG A 6 2.95 10.73 19.84
CA ARG A 6 2.78 12.17 19.99
C ARG A 6 1.80 12.67 18.95
N ALA A 7 1.05 13.70 19.30
CA ALA A 7 0.02 14.27 18.40
C ALA A 7 0.60 14.84 17.10
N GLU A 8 1.79 15.41 17.15
CA GLU A 8 2.46 15.99 15.97
C GLU A 8 3.14 14.96 15.08
N PHE A 9 3.23 13.71 15.52
CA PHE A 9 3.80 12.62 14.73
C PHE A 9 2.72 11.64 14.33
N GLY A 10 2.82 11.12 13.12
CA GLY A 10 1.89 10.15 12.61
C GLY A 10 2.59 9.05 11.82
N THR A 11 1.82 8.06 11.41
CA THR A 11 2.32 6.95 10.61
C THR A 11 2.22 7.29 9.13
N HIS A 12 3.34 7.18 8.42
CA HIS A 12 3.39 7.16 6.97
C HIS A 12 3.38 5.69 6.56
N LEU A 13 2.20 5.17 6.25
CA LEU A 13 2.00 3.75 6.03
C LEU A 13 2.52 3.33 4.66
N ASP A 14 3.49 2.42 4.64
CA ASP A 14 3.99 1.79 3.44
C ASP A 14 3.87 0.28 3.60
N VAL A 15 2.71 -0.25 3.19
CA VAL A 15 2.37 -1.66 3.39
C VAL A 15 3.34 -2.58 2.66
N VAL A 16 3.74 -2.22 1.43
CA VAL A 16 4.63 -3.07 0.63
C VAL A 16 5.98 -3.26 1.31
N ASN A 17 6.52 -2.21 1.94
CA ASN A 17 7.77 -2.34 2.69
C ASN A 17 7.66 -3.31 3.88
N MET A 18 6.45 -3.56 4.36
CA MET A 18 6.21 -4.46 5.48
C MET A 18 5.84 -5.88 5.06
N ILE A 19 5.69 -6.13 3.76
CA ILE A 19 5.44 -7.47 3.24
C ILE A 19 6.80 -8.18 3.11
N THR A 20 7.20 -8.84 4.18
CA THR A 20 8.52 -9.45 4.33
C THR A 20 8.49 -10.96 4.47
N SER A 21 7.32 -11.59 4.25
CA SER A 21 7.16 -13.04 4.39
C SER A 21 6.19 -13.56 3.34
N PRO A 22 6.27 -14.87 3.02
CA PRO A 22 5.29 -15.50 2.12
C PRO A 22 3.85 -15.33 2.60
N ARG A 23 3.64 -15.45 3.91
CA ARG A 23 2.30 -15.32 4.49
C ARG A 23 1.72 -13.94 4.22
N ARG A 24 2.48 -12.88 4.46
CA ARG A 24 2.03 -11.51 4.21
C ARG A 24 1.78 -11.25 2.73
N TYR A 25 2.58 -11.84 1.87
CA TYR A 25 2.42 -11.70 0.42
C TYR A 25 1.15 -12.38 -0.07
N PHE A 26 0.98 -13.67 0.23
CA PHE A 26 -0.15 -14.45 -0.27
C PHE A 26 -1.47 -14.09 0.40
N PHE A 27 -1.43 -13.57 1.61
CA PHE A 27 -2.60 -13.14 2.36
C PHE A 27 -2.54 -11.64 2.64
N ASN A 28 -2.19 -10.85 1.60
CA ASN A 28 -2.00 -9.41 1.80
C ASN A 28 -3.29 -8.69 2.16
N ASP A 29 -4.45 -9.20 1.80
CA ASP A 29 -5.73 -8.66 2.23
C ASP A 29 -5.86 -8.69 3.76
N LYS A 30 -5.51 -9.80 4.38
CA LYS A 30 -5.52 -9.94 5.84
C LYS A 30 -4.48 -9.04 6.48
N PHE A 31 -3.29 -8.96 5.87
CA PHE A 31 -2.23 -8.10 6.37
C PHE A 31 -2.62 -6.62 6.29
N LEU A 32 -3.27 -6.20 5.21
CA LEU A 32 -3.78 -4.84 5.06
C LEU A 32 -4.76 -4.50 6.19
N ARG A 33 -5.73 -5.38 6.44
CA ARG A 33 -6.70 -5.16 7.52
C ARG A 33 -6.02 -5.05 8.89
N GLU A 34 -5.03 -5.90 9.13
CA GLU A 34 -4.26 -5.86 10.37
C GLU A 34 -3.51 -4.55 10.54
N CYS A 35 -2.87 -4.04 9.46
CA CYS A 35 -2.16 -2.76 9.51
C CYS A 35 -3.10 -1.61 9.87
N PHE A 36 -4.25 -1.53 9.23
CA PHE A 36 -5.20 -0.45 9.49
C PHE A 36 -5.84 -0.57 10.87
N GLU A 37 -6.09 -1.79 11.34
CA GLU A 37 -6.63 -2.00 12.68
C GLU A 37 -5.64 -1.55 13.76
N LYS A 38 -4.38 -1.98 13.63
CA LYS A 38 -3.35 -1.66 14.62
C LYS A 38 -2.93 -0.20 14.62
N LEU A 39 -2.98 0.45 13.48
CA LEU A 39 -2.50 1.83 13.31
C LEU A 39 -3.64 2.84 13.23
N HIS A 40 -4.88 2.41 13.42
CA HIS A 40 -6.05 3.28 13.36
C HIS A 40 -5.86 4.54 14.20
N GLY A 41 -6.18 5.68 13.61
CA GLY A 41 -6.06 6.99 14.26
C GLY A 41 -4.67 7.61 14.20
N THR A 42 -3.65 6.87 13.73
CA THR A 42 -2.29 7.40 13.65
C THR A 42 -1.81 7.64 12.22
N ILE A 43 -2.53 7.12 11.22
CA ILE A 43 -2.09 7.17 9.82
C ILE A 43 -2.31 8.57 9.26
N VAL A 44 -1.24 9.21 8.80
CA VAL A 44 -1.29 10.56 8.22
C VAL A 44 -1.06 10.57 6.71
N SER A 45 -0.50 9.50 6.17
CA SER A 45 -0.38 9.31 4.72
C SER A 45 -0.21 7.84 4.40
N CYS A 46 -0.58 7.45 3.18
CA CYS A 46 -0.41 6.09 2.68
C CYS A 46 0.46 6.13 1.43
N HIS A 47 1.46 5.28 1.39
CA HIS A 47 2.33 5.14 0.23
C HIS A 47 1.83 3.99 -0.63
N LEU A 48 1.82 4.22 -1.93
CA LEU A 48 1.26 3.31 -2.91
C LEU A 48 2.32 2.77 -3.83
N LYS A 49 2.45 1.48 -3.84
CA LYS A 49 3.19 0.70 -4.83
C LYS A 49 2.63 -0.70 -4.78
N ASP A 50 2.98 -1.50 -5.75
CA ASP A 50 2.52 -2.88 -5.80
C ASP A 50 3.71 -3.81 -5.57
N ILE A 51 3.43 -5.11 -5.47
CA ILE A 51 4.44 -6.11 -5.15
C ILE A 51 4.17 -7.37 -5.96
N LEU A 52 5.23 -7.98 -6.47
CA LEU A 52 5.15 -9.16 -7.30
C LEU A 52 6.19 -10.18 -6.87
N LEU A 53 5.78 -11.44 -6.81
CA LEU A 53 6.68 -12.56 -6.57
C LEU A 53 7.45 -12.84 -7.87
N LYS A 54 8.78 -12.79 -7.80
CA LYS A 54 9.64 -13.11 -8.94
C LYS A 54 9.68 -14.61 -9.15
N GLN A 55 9.79 -15.02 -10.41
CA GLN A 55 9.93 -16.43 -10.78
C GLN A 55 11.39 -16.87 -10.63
N GLU A 56 11.78 -17.11 -9.39
CA GLU A 56 13.12 -17.51 -9.01
C GLU A 56 13.05 -18.75 -8.13
N TYR A 57 14.16 -19.45 -7.98
CA TYR A 57 14.21 -20.62 -7.09
C TYR A 57 14.07 -20.24 -5.62
N THR A 58 14.58 -19.06 -5.26
CA THR A 58 14.40 -18.52 -3.91
C THR A 58 13.21 -17.57 -3.88
N PHE A 59 12.58 -17.44 -2.71
CA PHE A 59 11.48 -16.52 -2.52
C PHE A 59 12.00 -15.08 -2.61
N GLN A 60 11.62 -14.37 -3.66
CA GLN A 60 12.04 -13.00 -3.89
C GLN A 60 10.83 -12.15 -4.30
N LEU A 61 10.65 -11.03 -3.61
CA LEU A 61 9.61 -10.06 -3.90
C LEU A 61 10.21 -8.83 -4.56
N GLN A 62 9.46 -8.23 -5.47
CA GLN A 62 9.87 -7.04 -6.19
C GLN A 62 8.74 -6.01 -6.18
N GLU A 63 9.10 -4.75 -5.93
CA GLU A 63 8.15 -3.64 -6.09
C GLU A 63 7.85 -3.44 -7.56
N CYS A 64 6.61 -3.04 -7.85
CA CYS A 64 6.19 -2.73 -9.23
C CYS A 64 5.10 -1.65 -9.22
N ALA A 65 4.71 -1.20 -10.40
CA ALA A 65 3.67 -0.20 -10.54
C ALA A 65 2.31 -0.76 -10.08
N CYS A 66 1.46 0.12 -9.58
CA CYS A 66 0.13 -0.27 -9.12
C CYS A 66 -0.66 -0.93 -10.24
N GLY A 67 -1.21 -2.10 -9.95
CA GLY A 67 -1.96 -2.91 -10.90
C GLY A 67 -1.13 -3.98 -11.59
N GLU A 68 0.20 -3.93 -11.48
CA GLU A 68 1.09 -4.93 -12.08
C GLU A 68 1.45 -6.06 -11.13
N GLY A 69 1.12 -5.92 -9.86
CA GLY A 69 1.41 -6.90 -8.84
C GLY A 69 0.16 -7.55 -8.26
N THR A 70 0.29 -8.07 -7.06
CA THR A 70 -0.76 -8.84 -6.40
C THR A 70 -1.30 -8.19 -5.12
N LEU A 71 -0.88 -6.97 -4.80
CA LEU A 71 -1.45 -6.25 -3.67
C LEU A 71 -2.94 -6.00 -3.95
N ASP A 72 -3.77 -6.20 -2.92
CA ASP A 72 -5.21 -5.94 -3.02
C ASP A 72 -5.45 -4.43 -2.95
N ILE A 73 -5.25 -3.76 -4.09
CA ILE A 73 -5.36 -2.29 -4.20
C ILE A 73 -6.80 -1.83 -3.90
N ASN A 74 -7.81 -2.60 -4.31
CA ASN A 74 -9.19 -2.26 -4.00
C ASN A 74 -9.42 -2.19 -2.50
N LEU A 75 -8.95 -3.19 -1.77
CA LEU A 75 -9.07 -3.21 -0.33
C LEU A 75 -8.26 -2.09 0.32
N TYR A 76 -7.05 -1.84 -0.18
CA TYR A 76 -6.21 -0.76 0.33
C TYR A 76 -6.91 0.59 0.17
N ALA A 77 -7.51 0.83 -0.99
CA ALA A 77 -8.28 2.05 -1.24
C ALA A 77 -9.48 2.16 -0.29
N GLN A 78 -10.22 1.07 -0.08
CA GLN A 78 -11.34 1.04 0.86
C GLN A 78 -10.93 1.37 2.28
N LEU A 79 -9.87 0.72 2.76
CA LEU A 79 -9.37 0.93 4.12
C LEU A 79 -8.84 2.34 4.32
N THR A 80 -8.16 2.89 3.31
CA THR A 80 -7.64 4.26 3.36
C THR A 80 -8.80 5.26 3.43
N THR A 81 -9.82 5.09 2.60
CA THR A 81 -10.99 5.97 2.58
C THR A 81 -11.77 5.88 3.89
N ALA A 82 -11.91 4.70 4.44
CA ALA A 82 -12.59 4.50 5.72
C ALA A 82 -11.82 5.14 6.88
N GLU A 83 -10.48 5.12 6.82
CA GLU A 83 -9.65 5.76 7.82
C GLU A 83 -9.78 7.30 7.74
N ASN A 84 -9.69 7.85 6.53
CA ASN A 84 -9.84 9.28 6.28
C ASN A 84 -10.09 9.50 4.78
N PRO A 85 -11.27 10.04 4.39
CA PRO A 85 -11.57 10.28 2.97
C PRO A 85 -10.60 11.25 2.27
N HIS A 86 -9.87 12.04 3.04
CA HIS A 86 -8.89 13.01 2.53
C HIS A 86 -7.45 12.55 2.73
N MET A 87 -7.23 11.25 2.99
CA MET A 87 -5.91 10.72 3.24
C MET A 87 -5.00 10.93 2.03
N PRO A 88 -3.82 11.56 2.21
CA PRO A 88 -2.84 11.62 1.13
C PRO A 88 -2.36 10.22 0.77
N MET A 89 -2.40 9.89 -0.52
CA MET A 89 -1.87 8.64 -1.06
C MET A 89 -0.76 8.98 -2.05
N ILE A 90 0.45 8.53 -1.76
CA ILE A 90 1.66 8.92 -2.46
C ILE A 90 2.19 7.73 -3.23
N ILE A 91 2.31 7.85 -4.55
CA ILE A 91 2.88 6.81 -5.40
C ILE A 91 4.39 6.97 -5.41
N GLU A 92 5.10 5.86 -5.19
CA GLU A 92 6.54 5.88 -5.03
C GLU A 92 7.25 4.85 -5.90
N HIS A 93 8.56 5.07 -6.06
CA HIS A 93 9.53 4.09 -6.59
C HIS A 93 9.25 3.66 -8.03
N LEU A 94 8.72 4.55 -8.85
CA LEU A 94 8.57 4.30 -10.28
C LEU A 94 9.69 5.03 -11.04
N THR A 95 10.01 4.53 -12.24
CA THR A 95 11.16 5.01 -13.00
C THR A 95 10.80 5.98 -14.12
N THR A 96 9.55 6.00 -14.58
CA THR A 96 9.11 6.88 -15.67
C THR A 96 7.86 7.66 -15.30
N ASP A 97 7.67 8.80 -15.95
CA ASP A 97 6.47 9.60 -15.77
C ASP A 97 5.22 8.84 -16.21
N GLU A 98 5.33 8.04 -17.26
CA GLU A 98 4.23 7.21 -17.76
C GLU A 98 3.77 6.21 -16.70
N GLU A 99 4.70 5.61 -15.97
CA GLU A 99 4.37 4.68 -14.89
C GLU A 99 3.62 5.39 -13.77
N TYR A 100 4.05 6.61 -13.40
CA TYR A 100 3.33 7.40 -12.39
C TYR A 100 1.92 7.75 -12.83
N VAL A 101 1.75 8.20 -14.08
CA VAL A 101 0.43 8.54 -14.62
C VAL A 101 -0.49 7.32 -14.64
N ALA A 102 0.01 6.19 -15.12
CA ALA A 102 -0.76 4.95 -15.15
C ALA A 102 -1.17 4.48 -13.76
N SER A 103 -0.26 4.57 -12.78
CA SER A 103 -0.53 4.19 -11.40
C SER A 103 -1.56 5.10 -10.76
N VAL A 104 -1.46 6.40 -10.97
CA VAL A 104 -2.45 7.37 -10.46
C VAL A 104 -3.83 7.05 -11.01
N LYS A 105 -3.92 6.80 -12.31
CA LYS A 105 -5.21 6.45 -12.94
C LYS A 105 -5.78 5.16 -12.38
N TYR A 106 -4.94 4.14 -12.25
CA TYR A 106 -5.36 2.85 -11.69
C TYR A 106 -5.96 3.01 -10.31
N VAL A 107 -5.29 3.74 -9.43
CA VAL A 107 -5.75 3.95 -8.05
C VAL A 107 -7.00 4.81 -8.01
N ARG A 108 -7.07 5.87 -8.82
CA ARG A 108 -8.26 6.72 -8.89
C ARG A 108 -9.49 5.93 -9.31
N ASP A 109 -9.35 5.02 -10.28
CA ASP A 109 -10.46 4.19 -10.73
C ASP A 109 -10.95 3.30 -9.58
N ARG A 110 -10.04 2.80 -8.74
CA ARG A 110 -10.41 1.99 -7.56
C ARG A 110 -11.10 2.82 -6.50
N LEU A 111 -10.64 4.05 -6.27
CA LEU A 111 -11.28 4.97 -5.31
C LEU A 111 -12.67 5.40 -5.78
N SER A 112 -12.86 5.62 -7.08
CA SER A 112 -14.14 6.06 -7.64
C SER A 112 -15.22 4.98 -7.54
N ASN A 113 -14.84 3.72 -7.42
CA ASN A 113 -15.75 2.58 -7.33
C ASN A 113 -16.09 2.19 -5.88
N GLN A 114 -15.72 3.01 -4.93
CA GLN A 114 -15.99 2.78 -3.52
C GLN A 114 -17.41 3.17 -3.11
#